data_e9c90cc3afc0394083f56ed771a7d6c9
#
_entry.id   e9c90cc3afc0394083f56ed771a7d6c9
#
_cell.length_a   1.000
_cell.length_b   1.000
_cell.length_c   1.000
_cell.angle_alpha   90.00
_cell.angle_beta   90.00
_cell.angle_gamma   90.00
#
_symmetry.space_group_name_H-M   'P 1'
#
loop_
_entity.id
_entity.type
_entity.pdbx_description
1 polymer ?
#
loop_
_entity_poly.entity_id
_entity_poly.type
_entity_poly.pdbx_seq_one_letter_code
_entity_poly.pdbx_strand_id
1 'polypeptide(L)'
;MNKKYICLTLFSLLLSATIPVSLFGQETSKVSFGSFYSSFGFGAPVDISSPNTMGIGLSGVSTYLGYSPNISNPAQWGMLGFTQGTLSAGVLRYDAADNFTTATNSQFSIDQFQLVVPVVRNRLGVSFAFTPMYRSDFRQRDQGTFNPLPNFSANRFGAGTVFNTDIPEFESENVDFLISTIGSGGINRFEAGVGFRLLENVSVGYGMTINLLTLNNDVISDFSDQQFRVTQYNRSTDGSSIGHRFGIYAYKGQLFGNSDQLSFGATVTLPTTISADRSITSFRVINNQRVLLRLDQDDSDRDGTVKMPLEFNTGLTYNFNYTTNVVAELLFQRWDEAEYSFNTNQQGYFKNRVKTGIGFQYHPYRSESQGGFFSNFKYSLGASYDTGHLTIQGQDIETIFLNAGLGIMSWRSSSSVDLGFHYGIRGTQSSNLVKENIWGFTLSLNLAEYMFVRQRFQ
;
A
#
# COMPACT_ATOMS: atom_id res chain seq x y z
N MET A 1 -41.72 -16.52 8.75
CA MET A 1 -40.57 -15.84 9.39
C MET A 1 -40.02 -14.81 8.41
N ASN A 2 -40.16 -13.52 8.73
CA ASN A 2 -39.96 -12.42 7.80
C ASN A 2 -38.48 -12.35 7.34
N LYS A 3 -38.23 -12.42 6.03
CA LYS A 3 -36.91 -12.34 5.38
C LYS A 3 -36.10 -11.08 5.77
N LYS A 4 -36.74 -10.07 6.34
CA LYS A 4 -36.09 -8.86 6.90
C LYS A 4 -35.20 -9.15 8.12
N TYR A 5 -35.54 -10.16 8.93
CA TYR A 5 -34.78 -10.51 10.11
C TYR A 5 -33.58 -11.41 9.80
N ILE A 6 -33.61 -12.14 8.68
CA ILE A 6 -32.49 -13.02 8.27
C ILE A 6 -31.29 -12.20 7.78
N CYS A 7 -31.51 -11.09 7.07
CA CYS A 7 -30.40 -10.18 6.69
C CYS A 7 -29.84 -9.43 7.89
N LEU A 8 -30.70 -9.01 8.85
CA LEU A 8 -30.24 -8.32 10.05
C LEU A 8 -29.50 -9.28 11.00
N THR A 9 -29.92 -10.53 11.11
CA THR A 9 -29.24 -11.56 11.90
C THR A 9 -27.96 -12.05 11.25
N LEU A 10 -27.86 -12.14 9.93
CA LEU A 10 -26.60 -12.42 9.22
C LEU A 10 -25.61 -11.24 9.35
N PHE A 11 -26.10 -10.01 9.31
CA PHE A 11 -25.26 -8.84 9.52
C PHE A 11 -24.79 -8.71 10.98
N SER A 12 -25.66 -9.05 11.95
CA SER A 12 -25.28 -9.09 13.36
C SER A 12 -24.39 -10.29 13.69
N LEU A 13 -24.52 -11.43 13.01
CA LEU A 13 -23.62 -12.58 13.16
C LEU A 13 -22.24 -12.30 12.54
N LEU A 14 -22.15 -11.55 11.44
CA LEU A 14 -20.89 -11.08 10.88
C LEU A 14 -20.22 -10.00 11.76
N LEU A 15 -21.02 -9.18 12.44
CA LEU A 15 -20.53 -8.21 13.43
C LEU A 15 -20.20 -8.86 14.78
N SER A 16 -20.83 -9.98 15.12
CA SER A 16 -20.58 -10.76 16.34
C SER A 16 -19.56 -11.89 16.17
N ALA A 17 -19.08 -12.14 14.94
CA ALA A 17 -17.78 -12.74 14.75
C ALA A 17 -16.71 -11.74 15.25
N THR A 18 -16.87 -11.37 16.52
CA THR A 18 -15.85 -10.70 17.31
C THR A 18 -14.60 -11.54 17.19
N ILE A 19 -13.70 -11.12 16.35
CA ILE A 19 -12.28 -11.40 16.51
C ILE A 19 -12.04 -11.30 18.01
N PRO A 20 -11.58 -12.37 18.67
CA PRO A 20 -11.45 -12.34 20.12
C PRO A 20 -10.53 -11.17 20.47
N VAL A 21 -11.09 -10.17 21.14
CA VAL A 21 -10.38 -8.97 21.62
C VAL A 21 -9.24 -9.34 22.58
N SER A 22 -9.18 -10.58 23.02
CA SER A 22 -8.07 -11.15 23.80
C SER A 22 -6.75 -11.30 23.04
N LEU A 23 -6.71 -11.13 21.71
CA LEU A 23 -5.47 -10.98 20.94
C LEU A 23 -4.82 -9.59 21.11
N PHE A 24 -5.48 -8.66 21.81
CA PHE A 24 -5.03 -7.27 22.01
C PHE A 24 -4.51 -6.95 23.41
N GLY A 25 -4.25 -7.95 24.23
CA GLY A 25 -3.86 -7.79 25.62
C GLY A 25 -2.42 -8.17 25.96
N GLN A 26 -1.43 -7.73 25.21
CA GLN A 26 -0.05 -7.64 25.69
C GLN A 26 0.58 -6.34 25.22
N GLU A 27 1.04 -5.55 26.19
CA GLU A 27 1.78 -4.31 26.02
C GLU A 27 3.11 -4.55 25.32
N THR A 28 3.08 -4.53 24.01
CA THR A 28 4.20 -4.10 23.18
C THR A 28 3.57 -3.26 22.08
N SER A 29 4.15 -2.11 21.81
CA SER A 29 3.73 -1.23 20.72
C SER A 29 3.42 -2.07 19.47
N LYS A 30 2.13 -2.24 19.17
CA LYS A 30 1.68 -3.06 18.04
C LYS A 30 1.93 -2.30 16.75
N VAL A 31 3.19 -2.18 16.37
CA VAL A 31 3.54 -1.74 15.04
C VAL A 31 3.23 -2.91 14.12
N SER A 32 2.34 -2.68 13.16
CA SER A 32 2.04 -3.60 12.08
C SER A 32 3.25 -3.62 11.16
N PHE A 33 3.83 -4.78 10.91
CA PHE A 33 5.01 -4.90 10.05
C PHE A 33 4.61 -5.48 8.69
N GLY A 34 5.09 -4.84 7.62
CA GLY A 34 4.86 -5.24 6.24
C GLY A 34 6.10 -5.91 5.62
N SER A 35 6.33 -5.57 4.36
CA SER A 35 7.42 -6.08 3.55
C SER A 35 8.79 -5.58 4.01
N PHE A 36 9.80 -6.44 3.94
CA PHE A 36 11.21 -6.06 4.10
C PHE A 36 11.60 -4.94 3.11
N TYR A 37 11.13 -5.04 1.88
CA TYR A 37 11.44 -4.07 0.82
C TYR A 37 10.78 -2.70 1.01
N SER A 38 9.90 -2.53 1.98
CA SER A 38 9.35 -1.23 2.35
C SER A 38 10.32 -0.34 3.14
N SER A 39 11.49 -0.87 3.51
CA SER A 39 12.56 -0.12 4.19
C SER A 39 13.35 0.80 3.25
N PHE A 40 13.20 0.67 1.94
CA PHE A 40 13.94 1.44 0.96
C PHE A 40 13.21 2.72 0.58
N GLY A 41 13.95 3.84 0.58
CA GLY A 41 13.44 5.16 0.21
C GLY A 41 12.33 5.65 1.16
N PHE A 42 11.22 6.04 0.57
CA PHE A 42 10.01 6.50 1.27
C PHE A 42 8.93 5.41 1.36
N GLY A 43 9.32 4.14 1.14
CA GLY A 43 8.47 2.97 1.28
C GLY A 43 8.08 2.30 -0.05
N ALA A 44 7.47 1.13 0.08
CA ALA A 44 6.97 0.37 -1.07
C ALA A 44 5.66 0.98 -1.62
N PRO A 45 5.49 1.04 -2.95
CA PRO A 45 4.24 1.50 -3.55
C PRO A 45 3.07 0.57 -3.20
N VAL A 46 1.93 1.17 -2.88
CA VAL A 46 0.67 0.47 -2.64
C VAL A 46 -0.14 0.45 -3.94
N ASP A 47 -0.53 -0.74 -4.36
CA ASP A 47 -1.36 -0.89 -5.54
C ASP A 47 -2.82 -0.59 -5.20
N ILE A 48 -3.36 0.47 -5.81
CA ILE A 48 -4.74 0.88 -5.62
C ILE A 48 -5.61 0.04 -6.54
N SER A 49 -6.59 -0.65 -5.99
CA SER A 49 -7.61 -1.38 -6.74
C SER A 49 -8.99 -0.83 -6.41
N SER A 50 -9.80 -0.58 -7.42
CA SER A 50 -11.20 -0.25 -7.18
C SER A 50 -11.91 -1.47 -6.57
N PRO A 51 -12.98 -1.30 -5.77
CA PRO A 51 -13.68 -2.41 -5.12
C PRO A 51 -14.11 -3.51 -6.09
N ASN A 52 -14.50 -3.10 -7.28
CA ASN A 52 -14.94 -4.01 -8.31
C ASN A 52 -13.86 -4.90 -8.90
N THR A 53 -12.61 -4.45 -8.85
CA THR A 53 -11.45 -5.10 -9.47
C THR A 53 -10.45 -5.62 -8.45
N MET A 54 -10.72 -5.45 -7.15
CA MET A 54 -9.84 -5.96 -6.10
C MET A 54 -9.65 -7.48 -6.21
N GLY A 55 -10.70 -8.22 -6.54
CA GLY A 55 -10.62 -9.66 -6.70
C GLY A 55 -9.83 -10.14 -7.94
N ILE A 56 -9.51 -9.25 -8.88
CA ILE A 56 -8.58 -9.52 -9.98
C ILE A 56 -7.18 -8.92 -9.74
N GLY A 57 -7.00 -8.12 -8.67
CA GLY A 57 -5.73 -7.50 -8.33
C GLY A 57 -5.26 -6.40 -9.30
N LEU A 58 -6.20 -5.83 -10.06
CA LEU A 58 -5.96 -4.73 -11.00
C LEU A 58 -6.63 -3.45 -10.51
N SER A 59 -6.17 -2.31 -11.02
CA SER A 59 -6.66 -1.01 -10.58
C SER A 59 -8.12 -0.74 -10.99
N GLY A 60 -8.55 -1.25 -12.13
CA GLY A 60 -9.87 -1.02 -12.70
C GLY A 60 -9.97 0.28 -13.51
N VAL A 61 -8.86 0.80 -14.01
CA VAL A 61 -8.80 2.09 -14.73
C VAL A 61 -9.76 2.12 -15.94
N SER A 62 -10.00 0.98 -16.59
CA SER A 62 -10.91 0.81 -17.73
C SER A 62 -12.24 0.12 -17.38
N THR A 63 -12.42 -0.32 -16.13
CA THR A 63 -13.60 -1.07 -15.71
C THR A 63 -14.63 -0.13 -15.10
N TYR A 64 -15.80 -0.02 -15.73
CA TYR A 64 -16.93 0.73 -15.21
C TYR A 64 -18.08 -0.20 -14.87
N LEU A 65 -18.46 -0.20 -13.60
CA LEU A 65 -19.64 -0.90 -13.10
C LEU A 65 -20.48 0.15 -12.35
N GLY A 66 -21.61 0.52 -12.87
CA GLY A 66 -22.41 1.66 -12.39
C GLY A 66 -22.88 1.63 -10.93
N TYR A 67 -22.55 0.59 -10.17
CA TYR A 67 -22.95 0.38 -8.77
C TYR A 67 -21.82 0.55 -7.74
N SER A 68 -20.58 0.80 -8.17
CA SER A 68 -19.46 1.03 -7.27
C SER A 68 -18.57 2.15 -7.81
N PRO A 69 -18.09 3.06 -6.94
CA PRO A 69 -17.22 4.14 -7.38
C PRO A 69 -15.86 3.57 -7.80
N ASN A 70 -15.26 4.22 -8.78
CA ASN A 70 -13.93 3.88 -9.23
C ASN A 70 -12.92 4.95 -8.76
N ILE A 71 -12.04 4.55 -7.85
CA ILE A 71 -11.01 5.45 -7.33
C ILE A 71 -9.84 5.60 -8.31
N SER A 72 -9.65 4.63 -9.20
CA SER A 72 -8.50 4.58 -10.09
C SER A 72 -8.60 5.53 -11.28
N ASN A 73 -9.84 5.91 -11.69
CA ASN A 73 -10.04 6.80 -12.85
C ASN A 73 -11.04 7.92 -12.56
N PRO A 74 -10.61 9.18 -12.41
CA PRO A 74 -11.48 10.31 -12.16
C PRO A 74 -12.51 10.57 -13.28
N ALA A 75 -12.26 10.15 -14.51
CA ALA A 75 -13.20 10.29 -15.61
C ALA A 75 -14.53 9.56 -15.38
N GLN A 76 -14.52 8.46 -14.63
CA GLN A 76 -15.70 7.66 -14.39
C GLN A 76 -16.67 8.27 -13.36
N TRP A 77 -16.21 9.26 -12.56
CA TRP A 77 -17.07 9.91 -11.56
C TRP A 77 -18.24 10.68 -12.18
N GLY A 78 -18.06 11.19 -13.41
CA GLY A 78 -19.10 11.88 -14.16
C GLY A 78 -20.21 10.98 -14.73
N MET A 79 -20.01 9.67 -14.71
CA MET A 79 -20.94 8.70 -15.32
C MET A 79 -21.97 8.14 -14.32
N LEU A 80 -21.86 8.48 -13.04
CA LEU A 80 -22.68 7.91 -11.98
C LEU A 80 -24.09 8.53 -11.94
N GLY A 81 -25.08 7.68 -11.73
CA GLY A 81 -26.48 8.09 -11.62
C GLY A 81 -26.94 8.36 -10.18
N PHE A 82 -26.17 7.91 -9.17
CA PHE A 82 -26.50 8.03 -7.75
C PHE A 82 -25.23 8.15 -6.92
N THR A 83 -25.40 8.61 -5.67
CA THR A 83 -24.29 8.75 -4.73
C THR A 83 -23.74 7.38 -4.34
N GLN A 84 -22.43 7.26 -4.34
CA GLN A 84 -21.74 6.02 -4.02
C GLN A 84 -20.63 6.29 -3.03
N GLY A 85 -20.51 5.38 -2.04
CA GLY A 85 -19.45 5.38 -1.07
C GLY A 85 -18.78 4.01 -1.01
N THR A 86 -17.48 3.97 -0.79
CA THR A 86 -16.73 2.74 -0.54
C THR A 86 -15.76 2.89 0.60
N LEU A 87 -15.59 1.79 1.33
CA LEU A 87 -14.56 1.60 2.33
C LEU A 87 -13.95 0.23 2.11
N SER A 88 -12.62 0.16 2.00
CA SER A 88 -11.89 -1.11 1.90
C SER A 88 -10.79 -1.20 2.94
N ALA A 89 -10.62 -2.39 3.48
CA ALA A 89 -9.56 -2.71 4.43
C ALA A 89 -9.03 -4.12 4.15
N GLY A 90 -7.75 -4.34 4.44
CA GLY A 90 -7.09 -5.60 4.17
C GLY A 90 -6.14 -6.04 5.26
N VAL A 91 -5.81 -7.33 5.21
CA VAL A 91 -4.74 -7.93 5.99
C VAL A 91 -3.83 -8.65 5.03
N LEU A 92 -2.54 -8.31 5.05
CA LEU A 92 -1.49 -9.01 4.31
C LEU A 92 -0.52 -9.65 5.29
N ARG A 93 -0.08 -10.85 4.97
CA ARG A 93 0.98 -11.56 5.66
C ARG A 93 2.14 -11.74 4.71
N TYR A 94 3.33 -11.49 5.23
CA TYR A 94 4.60 -11.61 4.55
C TYR A 94 5.43 -12.69 5.24
N ASP A 95 5.63 -13.82 4.58
CA ASP A 95 6.53 -14.87 5.01
C ASP A 95 7.85 -14.67 4.25
N ALA A 96 8.78 -13.99 4.90
CA ALA A 96 10.07 -13.58 4.37
C ALA A 96 11.16 -14.61 4.73
N ALA A 97 12.02 -14.93 3.79
CA ALA A 97 13.15 -15.83 3.99
C ALA A 97 14.39 -15.34 3.24
N ASP A 98 15.51 -15.32 3.91
CA ASP A 98 16.84 -15.20 3.32
C ASP A 98 17.61 -16.54 3.41
N ASN A 99 18.91 -16.54 3.18
CA ASN A 99 19.74 -17.75 3.24
C ASN A 99 20.03 -18.22 4.68
N PHE A 100 19.69 -17.42 5.71
CA PHE A 100 20.08 -17.65 7.09
C PHE A 100 18.88 -17.79 8.03
N THR A 101 17.79 -17.06 7.76
CA THR A 101 16.66 -16.95 8.68
C THR A 101 15.33 -16.78 7.95
N THR A 102 14.27 -16.96 8.71
CA THR A 102 12.90 -16.72 8.25
C THR A 102 12.18 -15.80 9.22
N ALA A 103 11.32 -14.93 8.69
CA ALA A 103 10.49 -14.04 9.50
C ALA A 103 9.07 -13.99 8.93
N THR A 104 8.10 -13.85 9.81
CA THR A 104 6.70 -13.66 9.44
C THR A 104 6.21 -12.33 9.98
N ASN A 105 5.67 -11.49 9.11
CA ASN A 105 5.05 -10.22 9.45
C ASN A 105 3.59 -10.22 9.00
N SER A 106 2.75 -9.47 9.70
CA SER A 106 1.35 -9.27 9.32
C SER A 106 0.98 -7.79 9.41
N GLN A 107 0.34 -7.29 8.37
CA GLN A 107 -0.02 -5.90 8.23
C GLN A 107 -1.53 -5.77 8.01
N PHE A 108 -2.19 -5.03 8.89
CA PHE A 108 -3.55 -4.54 8.68
C PHE A 108 -3.51 -3.17 8.04
N SER A 109 -4.44 -2.93 7.13
CA SER A 109 -4.52 -1.65 6.44
C SER A 109 -5.94 -1.23 6.11
N ILE A 110 -6.20 0.07 6.20
CA ILE A 110 -7.30 0.70 5.47
C ILE A 110 -6.73 1.03 4.09
N ASP A 111 -7.31 0.42 3.04
CA ASP A 111 -6.76 0.53 1.69
C ASP A 111 -7.35 1.71 0.94
N GLN A 112 -8.62 2.03 1.19
CA GLN A 112 -9.27 3.20 0.58
C GLN A 112 -10.57 3.58 1.27
N PHE A 113 -10.88 4.85 1.14
CA PHE A 113 -12.21 5.41 1.33
C PHE A 113 -12.52 6.31 0.13
N GLN A 114 -13.73 6.24 -0.40
CA GLN A 114 -14.16 7.14 -1.46
C GLN A 114 -15.66 7.45 -1.33
N LEU A 115 -16.01 8.69 -1.59
CA LEU A 115 -17.38 9.16 -1.73
C LEU A 115 -17.48 9.90 -3.07
N VAL A 116 -18.46 9.51 -3.90
CA VAL A 116 -18.76 10.19 -5.16
C VAL A 116 -20.21 10.64 -5.16
N VAL A 117 -20.43 11.90 -5.48
CA VAL A 117 -21.75 12.52 -5.54
C VAL A 117 -22.00 13.05 -6.96
N PRO A 118 -23.03 12.55 -7.66
CA PRO A 118 -23.43 13.12 -8.95
C PRO A 118 -24.09 14.49 -8.75
N VAL A 119 -23.44 15.54 -9.23
CA VAL A 119 -24.00 16.90 -9.26
C VAL A 119 -25.06 17.00 -10.37
N VAL A 120 -24.73 16.43 -11.54
CA VAL A 120 -25.66 16.23 -12.64
C VAL A 120 -25.59 14.73 -13.00
N ARG A 121 -26.70 14.03 -12.82
CA ARG A 121 -26.76 12.58 -13.04
C ARG A 121 -26.25 12.19 -14.43
N ASN A 122 -25.37 11.19 -14.46
CA ASN A 122 -24.75 10.66 -15.66
C ASN A 122 -23.99 11.70 -16.50
N ARG A 123 -23.60 12.86 -15.92
CA ARG A 123 -22.88 13.92 -16.64
C ARG A 123 -21.76 14.57 -15.84
N LEU A 124 -21.99 14.92 -14.57
CA LEU A 124 -21.03 15.62 -13.72
C LEU A 124 -21.06 15.01 -12.32
N GLY A 125 -19.96 14.51 -11.86
CA GLY A 125 -19.78 14.00 -10.50
C GLY A 125 -18.57 14.62 -9.82
N VAL A 126 -18.68 14.78 -8.51
CA VAL A 126 -17.57 15.18 -7.64
C VAL A 126 -17.20 14.02 -6.73
N SER A 127 -15.91 13.87 -6.45
CA SER A 127 -15.38 12.79 -5.60
C SER A 127 -14.50 13.37 -4.52
N PHE A 128 -14.55 12.70 -3.36
CA PHE A 128 -13.56 12.82 -2.31
C PHE A 128 -13.06 11.43 -1.96
N ALA A 129 -11.73 11.25 -1.87
CA ALA A 129 -11.12 9.96 -1.64
C ALA A 129 -9.90 10.06 -0.71
N PHE A 130 -9.61 8.96 -0.02
CA PHE A 130 -8.40 8.72 0.75
C PHE A 130 -7.79 7.39 0.31
N THR A 131 -6.47 7.38 0.07
CA THR A 131 -5.70 6.16 -0.24
C THR A 131 -4.28 6.27 0.28
N PRO A 132 -3.70 5.25 0.88
CA PRO A 132 -2.25 5.15 1.04
C PRO A 132 -1.60 4.96 -0.34
N MET A 133 -0.50 5.68 -0.59
CA MET A 133 0.27 5.59 -1.83
C MET A 133 1.55 4.79 -1.68
N TYR A 134 2.21 4.98 -0.54
CA TYR A 134 3.45 4.29 -0.18
C TYR A 134 3.41 3.91 1.29
N ARG A 135 4.01 2.77 1.62
CA ARG A 135 4.10 2.26 3.00
C ARG A 135 5.52 1.88 3.34
N SER A 136 5.97 2.32 4.51
CA SER A 136 7.29 2.05 5.06
C SER A 136 7.15 1.36 6.42
N ASP A 137 6.37 0.26 6.45
CA ASP A 137 6.14 -0.53 7.67
C ASP A 137 7.05 -1.75 7.64
N PHE A 138 8.16 -1.72 8.37
CA PHE A 138 9.13 -2.82 8.37
C PHE A 138 9.77 -3.03 9.73
N ARG A 139 10.35 -4.21 9.92
CA ARG A 139 11.24 -4.53 11.04
C ARG A 139 12.44 -5.31 10.53
N GLN A 140 13.62 -4.78 10.80
CA GLN A 140 14.90 -5.40 10.54
C GLN A 140 15.62 -5.67 11.84
N ARG A 141 16.33 -6.78 11.92
CA ARG A 141 17.21 -7.12 13.03
C ARG A 141 18.57 -7.49 12.48
N ASP A 142 19.59 -6.82 12.97
CA ASP A 142 20.97 -7.11 12.68
C ASP A 142 21.65 -7.54 13.97
N GLN A 143 22.31 -8.68 13.95
CA GLN A 143 22.99 -9.25 15.11
C GLN A 143 24.41 -9.65 14.73
N GLY A 144 25.33 -9.46 15.64
CA GLY A 144 26.70 -9.79 15.43
C GLY A 144 27.50 -9.68 16.71
N THR A 145 28.79 -9.92 16.57
CA THR A 145 29.76 -9.80 17.63
C THR A 145 30.86 -8.84 17.20
N PHE A 146 31.33 -8.00 18.09
CA PHE A 146 32.50 -7.17 17.86
C PHE A 146 33.44 -7.22 19.05
N ASN A 147 34.74 -6.97 18.79
CA ASN A 147 35.71 -6.82 19.82
C ASN A 147 35.85 -5.32 20.16
N PRO A 148 35.50 -4.88 21.39
CA PRO A 148 35.56 -3.47 21.77
C PRO A 148 36.97 -2.91 21.91
N LEU A 149 37.98 -3.77 22.02
CA LEU A 149 39.37 -3.30 22.04
C LEU A 149 39.88 -3.10 20.61
N PRO A 150 40.17 -1.87 20.18
CA PRO A 150 40.86 -1.68 18.93
C PRO A 150 42.21 -2.42 19.01
N ASN A 151 42.60 -3.09 17.94
CA ASN A 151 43.96 -3.60 17.82
C ASN A 151 44.94 -2.47 18.05
N PHE A 152 45.45 -2.35 19.26
CA PHE A 152 46.60 -1.50 19.56
C PHE A 152 47.82 -2.11 18.86
N SER A 153 47.95 -1.84 17.56
CA SER A 153 49.18 -2.15 16.89
C SER A 153 50.26 -1.30 17.57
N ALA A 154 51.23 -1.94 18.16
CA ALA A 154 52.38 -1.35 18.86
C ALA A 154 53.16 -0.31 18.01
N ASN A 155 52.80 -0.09 16.77
CA ASN A 155 53.45 0.83 15.81
C ASN A 155 53.03 2.30 15.95
N ARG A 156 52.16 2.69 16.90
CA ARG A 156 51.77 4.10 17.08
C ARG A 156 52.62 4.84 18.12
N PHE A 157 53.40 4.15 18.90
CA PHE A 157 54.37 4.76 19.82
C PHE A 157 55.76 4.56 19.25
N GLY A 158 56.42 5.70 18.91
CA GLY A 158 57.77 5.66 18.31
C GLY A 158 58.71 4.79 19.10
N ALA A 159 59.64 4.14 18.39
CA ALA A 159 60.67 3.27 18.96
C ALA A 159 61.44 3.96 20.09
N GLY A 160 61.17 3.55 21.33
CA GLY A 160 61.89 4.08 22.51
C GLY A 160 61.16 4.00 23.84
N THR A 161 59.88 3.69 23.91
CA THR A 161 59.16 3.50 25.18
C THR A 161 59.13 2.02 25.56
N VAL A 162 59.98 1.61 26.47
CA VAL A 162 59.92 0.29 27.13
C VAL A 162 58.74 0.33 28.08
N PHE A 163 57.60 -0.21 27.68
CA PHE A 163 56.53 -0.54 28.60
C PHE A 163 56.88 -1.86 29.31
N ASN A 164 56.79 -1.82 30.63
CA ASN A 164 56.99 -2.99 31.49
C ASN A 164 55.96 -4.05 31.08
N THR A 165 56.38 -5.28 30.83
CA THR A 165 55.63 -6.41 30.27
C THR A 165 54.62 -7.03 31.23
N ASP A 166 54.27 -6.38 32.34
CA ASP A 166 53.31 -6.86 33.32
C ASP A 166 51.92 -6.19 33.19
N ILE A 167 51.54 -5.75 32.01
CA ILE A 167 50.13 -5.39 31.74
C ILE A 167 49.37 -6.74 31.62
N PRO A 168 48.41 -7.00 32.52
CA PRO A 168 47.57 -8.21 32.38
C PRO A 168 46.97 -8.21 30.95
N GLU A 169 47.09 -9.35 30.28
CA GLU A 169 46.37 -9.59 29.01
C GLU A 169 44.91 -9.30 29.29
N PHE A 170 44.43 -8.13 28.85
CA PHE A 170 43.03 -7.89 28.82
C PHE A 170 42.44 -8.86 27.79
N GLU A 171 41.90 -9.97 28.26
CA GLU A 171 41.03 -10.81 27.45
C GLU A 171 39.84 -9.94 27.02
N SER A 172 39.86 -9.49 25.79
CA SER A 172 38.73 -8.76 25.23
C SER A 172 37.62 -9.76 25.02
N GLU A 173 36.63 -9.77 25.91
CA GLU A 173 35.42 -10.52 25.66
C GLU A 173 34.72 -9.92 24.41
N ASN A 174 34.33 -10.80 23.50
CA ASN A 174 33.50 -10.39 22.37
C ASN A 174 32.15 -9.93 22.90
N VAL A 175 31.71 -8.78 22.43
CA VAL A 175 30.41 -8.21 22.79
C VAL A 175 29.43 -8.51 21.68
N ASP A 176 28.36 -9.22 22.02
CA ASP A 176 27.25 -9.43 21.12
C ASP A 176 26.38 -8.18 21.05
N PHE A 177 25.91 -7.84 19.86
CA PHE A 177 24.97 -6.75 19.67
C PHE A 177 23.72 -7.21 18.91
N LEU A 178 22.61 -6.55 19.21
CA LEU A 178 21.34 -6.63 18.50
C LEU A 178 20.88 -5.22 18.15
N ILE A 179 20.89 -4.89 16.86
CA ILE A 179 20.32 -3.65 16.36
C ILE A 179 18.95 -3.96 15.75
N SER A 180 17.91 -3.36 16.29
CA SER A 180 16.55 -3.50 15.80
C SER A 180 16.11 -2.18 15.17
N THR A 181 15.86 -2.19 13.86
CA THR A 181 15.33 -1.04 13.12
C THR A 181 13.87 -1.29 12.81
N ILE A 182 13.03 -0.37 13.24
CA ILE A 182 11.58 -0.42 13.07
C ILE A 182 11.17 0.82 12.28
N GLY A 183 10.62 0.62 11.08
CA GLY A 183 10.02 1.67 10.28
C GLY A 183 8.50 1.63 10.35
N SER A 184 7.87 2.78 10.31
CA SER A 184 6.42 2.90 10.17
C SER A 184 6.02 4.18 9.44
N GLY A 185 4.85 4.15 8.78
CA GLY A 185 4.31 5.29 8.05
C GLY A 185 4.36 5.13 6.54
N GLY A 186 4.54 6.25 5.83
CA GLY A 186 4.51 6.29 4.38
C GLY A 186 3.94 7.58 3.82
N ILE A 187 3.35 7.51 2.62
CA ILE A 187 2.67 8.65 1.98
C ILE A 187 1.19 8.31 1.82
N ASN A 188 0.34 9.12 2.41
CA ASN A 188 -1.10 9.04 2.28
C ASN A 188 -1.61 10.14 1.35
N ARG A 189 -2.59 9.81 0.50
CA ARG A 189 -3.19 10.73 -0.46
C ARG A 189 -4.65 10.99 -0.13
N PHE A 190 -4.99 12.25 0.02
CA PHE A 190 -6.35 12.75 -0.06
C PHE A 190 -6.57 13.32 -1.46
N GLU A 191 -7.68 12.98 -2.08
CA GLU A 191 -8.02 13.45 -3.42
C GLU A 191 -9.42 14.02 -3.45
N ALA A 192 -9.54 15.22 -4.00
CA ALA A 192 -10.81 15.84 -4.33
C ALA A 192 -10.82 16.16 -5.83
N GLY A 193 -11.94 15.87 -6.51
CA GLY A 193 -11.95 16.07 -7.95
C GLY A 193 -13.30 15.97 -8.59
N VAL A 194 -13.27 16.10 -9.91
CA VAL A 194 -14.46 16.14 -10.76
C VAL A 194 -14.33 15.19 -11.95
N GLY A 195 -15.43 14.52 -12.29
CA GLY A 195 -15.56 13.74 -13.50
C GLY A 195 -16.66 14.35 -14.38
N PHE A 196 -16.41 14.46 -15.67
CA PHE A 196 -17.33 15.03 -16.62
C PHE A 196 -17.49 14.12 -17.85
N ARG A 197 -18.75 13.79 -18.16
CA ARG A 197 -19.10 13.05 -19.38
C ARG A 197 -19.22 14.03 -20.54
N LEU A 198 -18.20 14.02 -21.40
CA LEU A 198 -18.08 14.95 -22.52
C LEU A 198 -19.04 14.55 -23.67
N LEU A 199 -19.04 13.26 -24.02
CA LEU A 199 -19.90 12.63 -25.02
C LEU A 199 -20.61 11.44 -24.37
N GLU A 200 -21.55 10.84 -25.04
CA GLU A 200 -22.27 9.67 -24.50
C GLU A 200 -21.33 8.53 -24.10
N ASN A 201 -20.23 8.38 -24.83
CA ASN A 201 -19.27 7.30 -24.68
C ASN A 201 -17.85 7.75 -24.29
N VAL A 202 -17.65 9.05 -23.99
CA VAL A 202 -16.35 9.60 -23.59
C VAL A 202 -16.50 10.48 -22.36
N SER A 203 -15.68 10.23 -21.37
CA SER A 203 -15.60 11.00 -20.12
C SER A 203 -14.17 11.41 -19.85
N VAL A 204 -14.01 12.54 -19.17
CA VAL A 204 -12.74 13.07 -18.69
C VAL A 204 -12.86 13.42 -17.22
N GLY A 205 -11.75 13.43 -16.52
CA GLY A 205 -11.75 13.73 -15.10
C GLY A 205 -10.45 14.36 -14.64
N TYR A 206 -10.57 15.07 -13.53
CA TYR A 206 -9.45 15.73 -12.87
C TYR A 206 -9.56 15.53 -11.35
N GLY A 207 -8.45 15.17 -10.72
CA GLY A 207 -8.27 15.09 -9.28
C GLY A 207 -7.12 15.97 -8.81
N MET A 208 -7.37 16.81 -7.83
CA MET A 208 -6.36 17.48 -7.05
C MET A 208 -6.04 16.61 -5.83
N THR A 209 -4.77 16.34 -5.61
CA THR A 209 -4.32 15.48 -4.51
C THR A 209 -3.54 16.27 -3.47
N ILE A 210 -3.72 15.94 -2.21
CA ILE A 210 -2.90 16.36 -1.09
C ILE A 210 -2.18 15.11 -0.61
N ASN A 211 -0.85 15.10 -0.71
CA ASN A 211 -0.02 13.99 -0.29
C ASN A 211 0.61 14.35 1.06
N LEU A 212 0.42 13.48 2.06
CA LEU A 212 0.96 13.64 3.40
C LEU A 212 2.00 12.56 3.64
N LEU A 213 3.24 12.99 3.84
CA LEU A 213 4.37 12.13 4.20
C LEU A 213 4.48 12.11 5.73
N THR A 214 4.58 10.92 6.30
CA THR A 214 4.98 10.69 7.70
C THR A 214 5.78 9.41 7.75
N LEU A 215 7.07 9.49 8.03
CA LEU A 215 7.96 8.35 8.19
C LEU A 215 8.60 8.39 9.57
N ASN A 216 8.48 7.30 10.31
CA ASN A 216 9.11 7.12 11.61
C ASN A 216 10.04 5.90 11.56
N ASN A 217 11.30 6.10 11.94
CA ASN A 217 12.29 5.04 12.04
C ASN A 217 12.88 5.03 13.45
N ASP A 218 12.63 3.95 14.18
CA ASP A 218 13.20 3.68 15.49
C ASP A 218 14.35 2.68 15.36
N VAL A 219 15.52 3.06 15.83
CA VAL A 219 16.69 2.18 15.91
C VAL A 219 16.99 1.95 17.38
N ILE A 220 17.00 0.70 17.79
CA ILE A 220 17.30 0.28 19.16
C ILE A 220 18.53 -0.61 19.10
N SER A 221 19.59 -0.18 19.77
CA SER A 221 20.84 -0.94 19.90
C SER A 221 20.93 -1.54 21.30
N ASP A 222 21.03 -2.85 21.38
CA ASP A 222 21.17 -3.62 22.62
C ASP A 222 22.49 -4.41 22.56
N PHE A 223 23.16 -4.57 23.70
CA PHE A 223 24.48 -5.18 23.81
C PHE A 223 24.50 -6.19 24.97
N SER A 224 25.22 -7.29 24.82
CA SER A 224 25.41 -8.31 25.86
C SER A 224 26.20 -7.80 27.06
N ASP A 225 27.12 -6.85 26.84
CA ASP A 225 27.91 -6.23 27.89
C ASP A 225 27.20 -4.98 28.43
N GLN A 226 26.99 -4.93 29.74
CA GLN A 226 26.33 -3.82 30.46
C GLN A 226 27.15 -2.52 30.45
N GLN A 227 28.42 -2.54 30.04
CA GLN A 227 29.21 -1.31 29.83
C GLN A 227 28.69 -0.54 28.63
N PHE A 228 28.12 -1.22 27.62
CA PHE A 228 27.45 -0.64 26.49
C PHE A 228 25.96 -0.46 26.82
N ARG A 229 25.51 0.77 26.83
CA ARG A 229 24.12 1.06 27.24
C ARG A 229 23.19 1.03 26.05
N VAL A 230 22.01 0.48 26.25
CA VAL A 230 20.91 0.52 25.27
C VAL A 230 20.68 1.97 24.84
N THR A 231 20.80 2.21 23.55
CA THR A 231 20.54 3.51 22.93
C THR A 231 19.39 3.39 21.97
N GLN A 232 18.45 4.28 22.09
CA GLN A 232 17.32 4.39 21.17
C GLN A 232 17.47 5.68 20.36
N TYR A 233 17.33 5.55 19.05
CA TYR A 233 17.41 6.63 18.10
C TYR A 233 16.11 6.66 17.30
N ASN A 234 15.38 7.77 17.39
CA ASN A 234 14.14 7.99 16.64
C ASN A 234 14.37 9.06 15.57
N ARG A 235 13.94 8.75 14.38
CA ARG A 235 13.95 9.66 13.22
C ARG A 235 12.53 9.80 12.70
N SER A 236 11.95 11.01 12.76
CA SER A 236 10.67 11.35 12.15
C SER A 236 10.90 12.26 10.95
N THR A 237 10.22 12.00 9.86
CA THR A 237 10.23 12.83 8.64
C THR A 237 8.81 13.10 8.24
N ASP A 238 8.41 14.37 8.24
CA ASP A 238 7.05 14.80 7.97
C ASP A 238 7.03 15.84 6.86
N GLY A 239 6.00 15.79 5.99
CA GLY A 239 5.88 16.74 4.90
C GLY A 239 4.56 16.65 4.15
N SER A 240 4.32 17.62 3.27
CA SER A 240 3.12 17.63 2.46
C SER A 240 3.34 18.25 1.09
N SER A 241 2.47 17.88 0.13
CA SER A 241 2.48 18.49 -1.21
C SER A 241 1.11 18.43 -1.85
N ILE A 242 0.92 19.25 -2.90
CA ILE A 242 -0.25 19.23 -3.76
C ILE A 242 0.16 18.60 -5.10
N GLY A 243 -0.64 17.68 -5.59
CA GLY A 243 -0.44 17.01 -6.87
C GLY A 243 -1.69 17.02 -7.73
N HIS A 244 -1.55 16.51 -8.95
CA HIS A 244 -2.60 16.55 -9.97
C HIS A 244 -2.69 15.21 -10.69
N ARG A 245 -3.94 14.75 -10.90
CA ARG A 245 -4.24 13.53 -11.64
C ARG A 245 -5.30 13.82 -12.69
N PHE A 246 -5.10 13.29 -13.89
CA PHE A 246 -6.03 13.41 -15.01
C PHE A 246 -6.47 12.01 -15.43
N GLY A 247 -7.69 11.90 -15.92
CA GLY A 247 -8.22 10.65 -16.42
C GLY A 247 -9.06 10.83 -17.67
N ILE A 248 -9.05 9.79 -18.49
CA ILE A 248 -9.95 9.63 -19.63
C ILE A 248 -10.57 8.23 -19.58
N TYR A 249 -11.81 8.14 -19.97
CA TYR A 249 -12.54 6.89 -20.13
C TYR A 249 -13.38 6.96 -21.39
N ALA A 250 -13.32 5.91 -22.21
CA ALA A 250 -14.13 5.79 -23.41
C ALA A 250 -14.65 4.36 -23.57
N TYR A 251 -15.83 4.19 -24.15
CA TYR A 251 -16.37 2.88 -24.45
C TYR A 251 -17.12 2.85 -25.77
N LYS A 252 -17.19 1.66 -26.38
CA LYS A 252 -17.98 1.39 -27.55
C LYS A 252 -18.65 0.03 -27.41
N GLY A 253 -19.97 0.02 -27.51
CA GLY A 253 -20.76 -1.21 -27.53
C GLY A 253 -20.98 -1.75 -28.93
N GLN A 254 -21.45 -2.98 -29.01
CA GLN A 254 -21.87 -3.65 -30.24
C GLN A 254 -20.76 -3.73 -31.30
N LEU A 255 -19.54 -4.17 -30.88
CA LEU A 255 -18.39 -4.30 -31.78
C LEU A 255 -18.45 -5.60 -32.60
N PHE A 256 -18.71 -6.71 -31.93
CA PHE A 256 -18.73 -8.06 -32.51
C PHE A 256 -20.07 -8.78 -32.25
N GLY A 257 -20.86 -8.32 -31.29
CA GLY A 257 -22.14 -8.86 -30.89
C GLY A 257 -23.12 -7.76 -30.44
N ASN A 258 -24.37 -8.17 -30.17
CA ASN A 258 -25.43 -7.21 -29.79
C ASN A 258 -25.33 -6.75 -28.32
N SER A 259 -24.52 -7.41 -27.47
CA SER A 259 -24.40 -7.15 -26.04
C SER A 259 -23.00 -6.95 -25.55
N ASP A 260 -22.02 -6.91 -26.45
CA ASP A 260 -20.62 -6.71 -26.11
C ASP A 260 -20.28 -5.23 -26.00
N GLN A 261 -19.21 -4.94 -25.26
CA GLN A 261 -18.68 -3.60 -25.08
C GLN A 261 -17.18 -3.65 -24.84
N LEU A 262 -16.43 -2.83 -25.57
CA LEU A 262 -15.04 -2.54 -25.31
C LEU A 262 -14.93 -1.20 -24.59
N SER A 263 -14.18 -1.16 -23.49
CA SER A 263 -13.90 0.05 -22.74
C SER A 263 -12.39 0.29 -22.66
N PHE A 264 -11.99 1.53 -22.76
CA PHE A 264 -10.63 2.01 -22.59
C PHE A 264 -10.58 3.01 -21.44
N GLY A 265 -9.57 2.92 -20.61
CA GLY A 265 -9.30 3.89 -19.55
C GLY A 265 -7.82 4.22 -19.48
N ALA A 266 -7.52 5.49 -19.22
CA ALA A 266 -6.15 5.90 -18.93
C ALA A 266 -6.13 7.02 -17.89
N THR A 267 -5.09 7.03 -17.06
CA THR A 267 -4.84 8.07 -16.06
C THR A 267 -3.36 8.46 -16.05
N VAL A 268 -3.11 9.72 -15.75
CA VAL A 268 -1.78 10.29 -15.55
C VAL A 268 -1.77 11.00 -14.21
N THR A 269 -0.86 10.60 -13.31
CA THR A 269 -0.55 11.32 -12.07
C THR A 269 0.78 12.04 -12.28
N LEU A 270 0.77 13.36 -12.15
CA LEU A 270 1.98 14.17 -12.36
C LEU A 270 2.97 13.97 -11.23
N PRO A 271 4.29 14.07 -11.52
CA PRO A 271 5.31 14.03 -10.48
C PRO A 271 5.10 15.16 -9.49
N THR A 272 5.36 14.88 -8.21
CA THR A 272 5.14 15.86 -7.14
C THR A 272 6.28 15.79 -6.15
N THR A 273 6.79 16.96 -5.75
CA THR A 273 7.85 17.08 -4.75
C THR A 273 7.23 17.49 -3.41
N ILE A 274 7.48 16.70 -2.39
CA ILE A 274 7.11 16.97 -1.00
C ILE A 274 8.31 17.66 -0.36
N SER A 275 8.10 18.87 0.16
CA SER A 275 9.04 19.48 1.12
C SER A 275 8.84 18.83 2.47
N ALA A 276 9.90 18.34 3.08
CA ALA A 276 9.81 17.55 4.29
C ALA A 276 10.86 17.99 5.32
N ASP A 277 10.44 17.96 6.58
CA ASP A 277 11.25 18.25 7.74
C ASP A 277 11.59 16.95 8.47
N ARG A 278 12.84 16.79 8.88
CA ARG A 278 13.31 15.65 9.66
C ARG A 278 13.71 16.06 11.06
N SER A 279 13.21 15.36 12.05
CA SER A 279 13.65 15.44 13.43
C SER A 279 14.35 14.17 13.86
N ILE A 280 15.44 14.32 14.59
CA ILE A 280 16.22 13.22 15.12
C ILE A 280 16.29 13.37 16.64
N THR A 281 15.88 12.31 17.35
CA THR A 281 15.90 12.28 18.81
C THR A 281 16.62 11.02 19.28
N SER A 282 17.59 11.17 20.15
CA SER A 282 18.30 10.04 20.76
C SER A 282 18.02 9.97 22.25
N PHE A 283 17.78 8.76 22.73
CA PHE A 283 17.58 8.46 24.14
C PHE A 283 18.58 7.41 24.60
N ARG A 284 19.05 7.58 25.82
CA ARG A 284 19.82 6.56 26.52
C ARG A 284 19.08 6.12 27.76
N VAL A 285 19.06 4.83 28.02
CA VAL A 285 18.48 4.28 29.24
C VAL A 285 19.54 4.27 30.34
N ILE A 286 19.34 5.04 31.40
CA ILE A 286 20.21 5.09 32.58
C ILE A 286 19.33 4.81 33.81
N ASN A 287 19.66 3.74 34.55
CA ASN A 287 18.89 3.33 35.75
C ASN A 287 17.37 3.21 35.48
N ASN A 288 16.99 2.54 34.39
CA ASN A 288 15.59 2.40 33.92
C ASN A 288 14.88 3.73 33.58
N GLN A 289 15.60 4.84 33.48
CA GLN A 289 15.05 6.11 33.05
C GLN A 289 15.56 6.47 31.65
N ARG A 290 14.66 6.93 30.78
CA ARG A 290 15.02 7.47 29.48
C ARG A 290 15.59 8.88 29.65
N VAL A 291 16.85 9.06 29.30
CA VAL A 291 17.54 10.35 29.30
C VAL A 291 17.68 10.79 27.85
N LEU A 292 17.11 11.96 27.53
CA LEU A 292 17.24 12.57 26.22
C LEU A 292 18.70 12.99 25.98
N LEU A 293 19.29 12.50 24.90
CA LEU A 293 20.55 12.98 24.39
C LEU A 293 20.25 14.03 23.32
N ARG A 294 20.71 15.25 23.55
CA ARG A 294 20.62 16.30 22.55
C ARG A 294 21.66 16.01 21.47
N LEU A 295 21.19 15.74 20.25
CA LEU A 295 22.06 15.69 19.08
C LEU A 295 22.09 17.09 18.47
N ASP A 296 23.29 17.64 18.28
CA ASP A 296 23.46 18.80 17.42
C ASP A 296 23.20 18.33 15.99
N GLN A 297 22.05 18.70 15.47
CA GLN A 297 21.61 18.35 14.12
C GLN A 297 22.02 19.51 13.21
N ASP A 298 22.82 19.20 12.19
CA ASP A 298 23.13 20.18 11.14
C ASP A 298 21.83 20.53 10.40
N ASP A 299 21.63 21.79 10.03
CA ASP A 299 20.44 22.23 9.29
C ASP A 299 20.25 21.48 7.97
N SER A 300 21.35 21.01 7.36
CA SER A 300 21.32 20.18 6.14
C SER A 300 20.64 18.82 6.31
N ASP A 301 20.56 18.30 7.55
CA ASP A 301 19.91 17.02 7.86
C ASP A 301 18.43 17.20 8.26
N ARG A 302 17.98 18.43 8.46
CA ARG A 302 16.61 18.75 8.89
C ARG A 302 15.67 18.91 7.72
N ASP A 303 16.07 19.63 6.70
CA ASP A 303 15.22 19.98 5.57
C ASP A 303 15.60 19.14 4.36
N GLY A 304 14.59 18.63 3.67
CA GLY A 304 14.83 17.81 2.48
C GLY A 304 13.59 17.70 1.61
N THR A 305 13.75 16.94 0.56
CA THR A 305 12.67 16.74 -0.43
C THR A 305 12.47 15.27 -0.74
N VAL A 306 11.19 14.91 -0.98
CA VAL A 306 10.80 13.61 -1.49
C VAL A 306 10.06 13.82 -2.81
N LYS A 307 10.66 13.38 -3.92
CA LYS A 307 10.06 13.48 -5.25
C LYS A 307 9.38 12.16 -5.60
N MET A 308 8.06 12.23 -5.76
CA MET A 308 7.25 11.11 -6.23
C MET A 308 7.30 11.01 -7.76
N PRO A 309 7.31 9.78 -8.32
CA PRO A 309 7.43 9.56 -9.76
C PRO A 309 6.18 9.98 -10.54
N LEU A 310 6.36 10.22 -11.84
CA LEU A 310 5.28 10.21 -12.81
C LEU A 310 4.65 8.82 -12.85
N GLU A 311 3.32 8.76 -12.80
CA GLU A 311 2.57 7.52 -12.95
C GLU A 311 1.62 7.60 -14.16
N PHE A 312 1.66 6.59 -15.00
CA PHE A 312 0.73 6.38 -16.11
C PHE A 312 0.08 5.01 -15.96
N ASN A 313 -1.24 4.97 -15.91
CA ASN A 313 -2.00 3.73 -15.84
C ASN A 313 -3.00 3.69 -17.01
N THR A 314 -3.06 2.57 -17.71
CA THR A 314 -3.97 2.36 -18.84
C THR A 314 -4.51 0.95 -18.87
N GLY A 315 -5.70 0.78 -19.42
CA GLY A 315 -6.32 -0.53 -19.50
C GLY A 315 -7.40 -0.62 -20.56
N LEU A 316 -7.73 -1.87 -20.85
CA LEU A 316 -8.82 -2.29 -21.71
C LEU A 316 -9.70 -3.27 -20.96
N THR A 317 -11.01 -3.09 -21.06
CA THR A 317 -12.01 -4.04 -20.55
C THR A 317 -12.91 -4.44 -21.69
N TYR A 318 -12.98 -5.74 -21.96
CA TYR A 318 -13.92 -6.29 -22.93
C TYR A 318 -15.03 -7.07 -22.20
N ASN A 319 -16.22 -6.53 -22.26
CA ASN A 319 -17.42 -7.19 -21.78
C ASN A 319 -18.00 -8.02 -22.93
N PHE A 320 -17.96 -9.34 -22.81
CA PHE A 320 -18.59 -10.26 -23.80
C PHE A 320 -20.10 -10.13 -23.78
N ASN A 321 -20.63 -9.89 -22.58
CA ASN A 321 -22.04 -9.69 -22.30
C ASN A 321 -22.19 -9.00 -20.94
N TYR A 322 -23.41 -8.88 -20.43
CA TYR A 322 -23.71 -8.24 -19.14
C TYR A 322 -23.15 -9.00 -17.92
N THR A 323 -22.68 -10.24 -18.09
CA THR A 323 -22.23 -11.08 -16.97
C THR A 323 -20.75 -11.39 -16.98
N THR A 324 -20.06 -11.23 -18.10
CA THR A 324 -18.69 -11.73 -18.27
C THR A 324 -17.79 -10.67 -18.87
N ASN A 325 -16.66 -10.40 -18.24
CA ASN A 325 -15.65 -9.50 -18.79
C ASN A 325 -14.22 -10.00 -18.59
N VAL A 326 -13.33 -9.50 -19.43
CA VAL A 326 -11.88 -9.64 -19.33
C VAL A 326 -11.28 -8.23 -19.27
N VAL A 327 -10.32 -8.06 -18.37
CA VAL A 327 -9.61 -6.80 -18.12
C VAL A 327 -8.13 -7.02 -18.36
N ALA A 328 -7.48 -6.11 -19.07
CA ALA A 328 -6.03 -6.05 -19.20
C ALA A 328 -5.55 -4.66 -18.86
N GLU A 329 -4.52 -4.54 -18.02
CA GLU A 329 -3.98 -3.25 -17.56
C GLU A 329 -2.47 -3.20 -17.59
N LEU A 330 -1.95 -1.97 -17.74
CA LEU A 330 -0.55 -1.63 -17.70
C LEU A 330 -0.38 -0.37 -16.86
N LEU A 331 0.43 -0.46 -15.82
CA LEU A 331 0.90 0.64 -14.99
C LEU A 331 2.38 0.87 -15.28
N PHE A 332 2.76 2.12 -15.49
CA PHE A 332 4.15 2.57 -15.63
C PHE A 332 4.43 3.69 -14.63
N GLN A 333 5.51 3.56 -13.87
CA GLN A 333 5.99 4.58 -12.93
C GLN A 333 7.46 4.89 -13.20
N ARG A 334 7.77 6.18 -13.29
CA ARG A 334 9.09 6.70 -13.61
C ARG A 334 9.96 6.89 -12.36
N TRP A 335 10.34 5.76 -11.74
CA TRP A 335 11.09 5.77 -10.49
C TRP A 335 12.55 6.20 -10.62
N ASP A 336 13.12 6.20 -11.82
CA ASP A 336 14.45 6.76 -12.09
C ASP A 336 14.55 8.26 -11.80
N GLU A 337 13.41 8.97 -11.79
CA GLU A 337 13.30 10.37 -11.38
C GLU A 337 12.84 10.57 -9.93
N ALA A 338 12.52 9.49 -9.20
CA ALA A 338 12.16 9.57 -7.80
C ALA A 338 13.41 9.93 -6.96
N GLU A 339 13.21 10.77 -5.94
CA GLU A 339 14.30 11.24 -5.09
C GLU A 339 13.88 11.18 -3.62
N TYR A 340 14.83 10.78 -2.79
CA TYR A 340 14.73 10.84 -1.34
C TYR A 340 16.01 11.49 -0.80
N SER A 341 15.99 12.82 -0.65
CA SER A 341 17.19 13.62 -0.38
C SER A 341 17.84 13.33 0.96
N PHE A 342 17.10 12.77 1.91
CA PHE A 342 17.62 12.44 3.24
C PHE A 342 18.51 11.19 3.30
N ASN A 343 18.59 10.42 2.24
CA ASN A 343 19.43 9.23 2.18
C ASN A 343 19.95 9.01 0.76
N THR A 344 21.02 9.75 0.44
CA THR A 344 21.64 9.75 -0.88
C THR A 344 22.17 8.38 -1.31
N ASN A 345 22.51 7.50 -0.35
CA ASN A 345 23.00 6.15 -0.64
C ASN A 345 21.93 5.22 -1.22
N GLN A 346 20.65 5.58 -1.14
CA GLN A 346 19.55 4.76 -1.64
C GLN A 346 19.06 5.16 -3.05
N GLN A 347 19.51 6.27 -3.60
CA GLN A 347 19.10 6.73 -4.94
C GLN A 347 19.46 5.73 -6.05
N GLY A 348 20.58 5.01 -5.91
CA GLY A 348 21.02 4.02 -6.88
C GLY A 348 20.18 2.72 -6.93
N TYR A 349 19.20 2.56 -6.04
CA TYR A 349 18.34 1.39 -6.02
C TYR A 349 17.05 1.54 -6.85
N PHE A 350 16.65 2.76 -7.23
CA PHE A 350 15.41 2.99 -7.93
C PHE A 350 15.54 2.74 -9.43
N LYS A 351 14.56 2.01 -9.99
CA LYS A 351 14.38 1.76 -11.41
C LYS A 351 12.93 1.97 -11.82
N ASN A 352 12.69 2.23 -13.10
CA ASN A 352 11.33 2.35 -13.64
C ASN A 352 10.53 1.07 -13.41
N ARG A 353 9.32 1.24 -12.89
CA ARG A 353 8.40 0.14 -12.57
C ARG A 353 7.38 -0.01 -13.69
N VAL A 354 7.20 -1.26 -14.13
CA VAL A 354 6.13 -1.67 -15.03
C VAL A 354 5.33 -2.78 -14.36
N LYS A 355 4.03 -2.59 -14.20
CA LYS A 355 3.12 -3.63 -13.74
C LYS A 355 2.10 -3.91 -14.85
N THR A 356 1.96 -5.19 -15.22
CA THR A 356 0.97 -5.65 -16.19
C THR A 356 0.09 -6.70 -15.54
N GLY A 357 -1.15 -6.79 -15.99
CA GLY A 357 -2.03 -7.81 -15.47
C GLY A 357 -3.23 -8.08 -16.36
N ILE A 358 -3.80 -9.24 -16.14
CA ILE A 358 -5.02 -9.70 -16.79
C ILE A 358 -5.98 -10.25 -15.74
N GLY A 359 -7.27 -9.99 -15.93
CA GLY A 359 -8.30 -10.45 -15.03
C GLY A 359 -9.55 -10.89 -15.77
N PHE A 360 -10.25 -11.83 -15.15
CA PHE A 360 -11.53 -12.36 -15.61
C PHE A 360 -12.56 -12.18 -14.50
N GLN A 361 -13.76 -11.71 -14.86
CA GLN A 361 -14.88 -11.59 -13.93
C GLN A 361 -16.13 -12.23 -14.54
N TYR A 362 -16.83 -12.96 -13.70
CA TYR A 362 -18.11 -13.57 -14.02
C TYR A 362 -19.15 -13.20 -12.97
N HIS A 363 -20.19 -12.46 -13.40
CA HIS A 363 -21.24 -11.96 -12.54
C HIS A 363 -22.61 -12.44 -13.05
N PRO A 364 -23.04 -13.66 -12.73
CA PRO A 364 -24.28 -14.24 -13.24
C PRO A 364 -25.54 -13.58 -12.72
N TYR A 365 -25.42 -12.75 -11.66
CA TYR A 365 -26.54 -12.07 -11.06
C TYR A 365 -27.22 -11.10 -12.03
N ARG A 366 -28.53 -11.27 -12.21
CA ARG A 366 -29.42 -10.32 -12.86
C ARG A 366 -30.57 -10.03 -11.92
N SER A 367 -30.96 -8.76 -11.83
CA SER A 367 -32.04 -8.30 -10.92
C SER A 367 -33.37 -9.04 -11.11
N GLU A 368 -33.56 -9.63 -12.28
CA GLU A 368 -34.79 -10.36 -12.67
C GLU A 368 -34.64 -11.88 -12.67
N SER A 369 -33.46 -12.44 -12.47
CA SER A 369 -33.24 -13.88 -12.49
C SER A 369 -33.39 -14.47 -11.09
N GLN A 370 -34.32 -15.38 -10.91
CA GLN A 370 -34.40 -16.30 -9.77
C GLN A 370 -33.40 -17.44 -9.96
N GLY A 371 -32.11 -17.10 -9.89
CA GLY A 371 -31.05 -18.11 -9.95
C GLY A 371 -30.85 -18.84 -8.62
N GLY A 372 -30.11 -19.95 -8.65
CA GLY A 372 -29.68 -20.64 -7.43
C GLY A 372 -28.74 -19.78 -6.56
N PHE A 373 -28.46 -20.25 -5.35
CA PHE A 373 -27.63 -19.52 -4.36
C PHE A 373 -26.32 -19.01 -4.95
N PHE A 374 -25.59 -19.82 -5.72
CA PHE A 374 -24.31 -19.45 -6.32
C PHE A 374 -24.41 -18.40 -7.45
N SER A 375 -25.56 -18.19 -8.04
CA SER A 375 -25.76 -17.14 -9.05
C SER A 375 -25.81 -15.72 -8.46
N ASN A 376 -25.88 -15.58 -7.13
CA ASN A 376 -25.87 -14.30 -6.47
C ASN A 376 -24.46 -13.74 -6.25
N PHE A 377 -23.42 -14.50 -6.60
CA PHE A 377 -22.03 -14.10 -6.41
C PHE A 377 -21.42 -13.62 -7.72
N LYS A 378 -20.58 -12.59 -7.59
CA LYS A 378 -19.60 -12.21 -8.60
C LYS A 378 -18.31 -12.98 -8.31
N TYR A 379 -17.77 -13.65 -9.31
CA TYR A 379 -16.53 -14.40 -9.26
C TYR A 379 -15.45 -13.63 -10.01
N SER A 380 -14.24 -13.58 -9.46
CA SER A 380 -13.13 -12.87 -10.06
C SER A 380 -11.85 -13.69 -9.95
N LEU A 381 -11.05 -13.70 -11.00
CA LEU A 381 -9.71 -14.28 -11.04
C LEU A 381 -8.78 -13.34 -11.79
N GLY A 382 -7.54 -13.22 -11.34
CA GLY A 382 -6.58 -12.39 -12.03
C GLY A 382 -5.14 -12.76 -11.71
N ALA A 383 -4.25 -12.33 -12.59
CA ALA A 383 -2.81 -12.46 -12.43
C ALA A 383 -2.13 -11.17 -12.84
N SER A 384 -1.08 -10.79 -12.13
CA SER A 384 -0.26 -9.63 -12.48
C SER A 384 1.22 -9.90 -12.25
N TYR A 385 2.03 -9.28 -13.10
CA TYR A 385 3.48 -9.26 -13.02
C TYR A 385 3.95 -7.82 -12.87
N ASP A 386 4.85 -7.61 -11.93
CA ASP A 386 5.40 -6.32 -11.55
C ASP A 386 6.93 -6.41 -11.56
N THR A 387 7.58 -5.62 -12.40
CA THR A 387 9.04 -5.57 -12.47
C THR A 387 9.68 -4.99 -11.20
N GLY A 388 8.86 -4.41 -10.31
CA GLY A 388 9.33 -3.70 -9.12
C GLY A 388 10.01 -2.37 -9.44
N HIS A 389 10.22 -1.60 -8.39
CA HIS A 389 10.87 -0.27 -8.45
C HIS A 389 12.29 -0.28 -7.88
N LEU A 390 12.78 -1.45 -7.42
CA LEU A 390 14.07 -1.61 -6.76
C LEU A 390 14.97 -2.58 -7.54
N THR A 391 16.25 -2.21 -7.65
CA THR A 391 17.35 -3.09 -8.04
C THR A 391 18.38 -3.08 -6.92
N ILE A 392 18.59 -4.20 -6.25
CA ILE A 392 19.48 -4.31 -5.10
C ILE A 392 20.56 -5.34 -5.42
N GLN A 393 21.83 -4.98 -5.28
CA GLN A 393 22.98 -5.84 -5.63
C GLN A 393 22.88 -6.44 -7.05
N GLY A 394 22.36 -5.65 -8.01
CA GLY A 394 22.18 -6.07 -9.40
C GLY A 394 21.03 -7.05 -9.64
N GLN A 395 20.18 -7.29 -8.63
CA GLN A 395 18.98 -8.12 -8.74
C GLN A 395 17.74 -7.24 -8.68
N ASP A 396 16.84 -7.43 -9.63
CA ASP A 396 15.54 -6.78 -9.67
C ASP A 396 14.56 -7.43 -8.69
N ILE A 397 13.84 -6.61 -7.94
CA ILE A 397 12.86 -7.09 -6.96
C ILE A 397 11.49 -7.18 -7.61
N GLU A 398 11.29 -8.24 -8.36
CA GLU A 398 10.06 -8.51 -9.10
C GLU A 398 8.98 -9.13 -8.20
N THR A 399 7.71 -8.98 -8.61
CA THR A 399 6.58 -9.58 -7.91
C THR A 399 5.58 -10.18 -8.88
N ILE A 400 5.12 -11.40 -8.59
CA ILE A 400 4.00 -12.04 -9.29
C ILE A 400 2.87 -12.18 -8.29
N PHE A 401 1.66 -11.75 -8.67
CA PHE A 401 0.44 -11.96 -7.90
C PHE A 401 -0.58 -12.80 -8.64
N LEU A 402 -1.22 -13.70 -7.89
CA LEU A 402 -2.46 -14.39 -8.27
C LEU A 402 -3.56 -13.90 -7.33
N ASN A 403 -4.71 -13.57 -7.90
CA ASN A 403 -5.81 -12.97 -7.16
C ASN A 403 -7.10 -13.73 -7.47
N ALA A 404 -7.94 -13.87 -6.45
CA ALA A 404 -9.28 -14.41 -6.58
C ALA A 404 -10.25 -13.56 -5.76
N GLY A 405 -11.51 -13.47 -6.19
CA GLY A 405 -12.48 -12.67 -5.47
C GLY A 405 -13.89 -13.18 -5.56
N LEU A 406 -14.65 -12.87 -4.51
CA LEU A 406 -16.08 -13.08 -4.41
C LEU A 406 -16.76 -11.78 -4.05
N GLY A 407 -17.81 -11.40 -4.79
CA GLY A 407 -18.63 -10.24 -4.50
C GLY A 407 -20.09 -10.66 -4.33
N ILE A 408 -20.78 -10.01 -3.40
CA ILE A 408 -22.24 -10.18 -3.22
C ILE A 408 -22.87 -8.81 -3.41
N MET A 409 -23.83 -8.70 -4.33
CA MET A 409 -24.57 -7.48 -4.56
C MET A 409 -25.98 -7.56 -3.98
N SER A 410 -26.41 -6.47 -3.35
CA SER A 410 -27.77 -6.33 -2.89
C SER A 410 -28.71 -6.12 -4.09
N TRP A 411 -29.72 -6.93 -4.24
CA TRP A 411 -30.72 -6.80 -5.29
C TRP A 411 -31.64 -5.57 -5.14
N ARG A 412 -31.63 -4.94 -3.96
CA ARG A 412 -32.52 -3.78 -3.66
C ARG A 412 -31.82 -2.43 -3.72
N SER A 413 -30.53 -2.36 -3.44
CA SER A 413 -29.84 -1.09 -3.18
C SER A 413 -28.60 -0.87 -4.05
N SER A 414 -28.29 -1.74 -4.99
CA SER A 414 -27.04 -1.70 -5.75
C SER A 414 -25.77 -1.61 -4.89
N SER A 415 -25.89 -1.86 -3.57
CA SER A 415 -24.75 -1.94 -2.66
C SER A 415 -24.11 -3.31 -2.75
N SER A 416 -22.81 -3.42 -2.56
CA SER A 416 -22.09 -4.69 -2.62
C SER A 416 -21.10 -4.85 -1.47
N VAL A 417 -20.79 -6.11 -1.19
CA VAL A 417 -19.67 -6.51 -0.35
C VAL A 417 -18.76 -7.36 -1.21
N ASP A 418 -17.51 -6.96 -1.33
CA ASP A 418 -16.52 -7.65 -2.15
C ASP A 418 -15.37 -8.13 -1.26
N LEU A 419 -14.98 -9.42 -1.44
CA LEU A 419 -13.86 -10.06 -0.78
C LEU A 419 -12.82 -10.44 -1.83
N GLY A 420 -11.59 -9.96 -1.66
CA GLY A 420 -10.42 -10.35 -2.46
C GLY A 420 -9.48 -11.22 -1.67
N PHE A 421 -8.93 -12.25 -2.29
CA PHE A 421 -7.80 -13.04 -1.82
C PHE A 421 -6.60 -12.79 -2.73
N HIS A 422 -5.43 -12.59 -2.14
CA HIS A 422 -4.19 -12.26 -2.82
C HIS A 422 -3.11 -13.24 -2.42
N TYR A 423 -2.40 -13.79 -3.39
CA TYR A 423 -1.19 -14.57 -3.19
C TYR A 423 -0.10 -14.07 -4.13
N GLY A 424 1.06 -13.74 -3.57
CA GLY A 424 2.18 -13.19 -4.34
C GLY A 424 3.53 -13.74 -3.91
N ILE A 425 4.48 -13.69 -4.82
CA ILE A 425 5.88 -14.02 -4.59
C ILE A 425 6.69 -12.81 -5.02
N ARG A 426 7.53 -12.29 -4.11
CA ARG A 426 8.39 -11.12 -4.33
C ARG A 426 9.85 -11.45 -4.05
N GLY A 427 10.74 -10.93 -4.91
CA GLY A 427 12.18 -10.98 -4.72
C GLY A 427 12.78 -12.37 -4.88
N THR A 428 14.02 -12.51 -4.47
CA THR A 428 14.84 -13.72 -4.64
C THR A 428 15.79 -13.89 -3.46
N GLN A 429 16.25 -15.12 -3.20
CA GLN A 429 17.32 -15.42 -2.22
C GLN A 429 18.73 -15.31 -2.84
N SER A 430 18.84 -15.07 -4.15
CA SER A 430 20.12 -14.83 -4.81
C SER A 430 20.78 -13.59 -4.22
N SER A 431 22.11 -13.58 -4.14
CA SER A 431 22.89 -12.46 -3.59
C SER A 431 22.53 -12.09 -2.15
N ASN A 432 22.12 -13.07 -1.32
CA ASN A 432 21.69 -12.88 0.07
C ASN A 432 20.52 -11.89 0.23
N LEU A 433 19.64 -11.84 -0.76
CA LEU A 433 18.41 -11.06 -0.70
C LEU A 433 17.28 -11.86 -0.05
N VAL A 434 16.18 -11.18 0.20
CA VAL A 434 14.98 -11.72 0.86
C VAL A 434 13.95 -12.12 -0.18
N LYS A 435 13.46 -13.36 -0.12
CA LYS A 435 12.27 -13.80 -0.85
C LYS A 435 11.07 -13.72 0.08
N GLU A 436 9.99 -13.09 -0.38
CA GLU A 436 8.74 -12.96 0.35
C GLU A 436 7.62 -13.74 -0.34
N ASN A 437 6.93 -14.59 0.41
CA ASN A 437 5.62 -15.10 0.06
C ASN A 437 4.56 -14.24 0.74
N ILE A 438 3.70 -13.63 -0.06
CA ILE A 438 2.72 -12.65 0.38
C ILE A 438 1.34 -13.27 0.20
N TRP A 439 0.51 -13.25 1.22
CA TRP A 439 -0.88 -13.64 1.07
C TRP A 439 -1.79 -12.85 2.00
N GLY A 440 -3.03 -12.71 1.62
CA GLY A 440 -3.98 -11.97 2.43
C GLY A 440 -5.33 -11.80 1.81
N PHE A 441 -6.14 -11.01 2.51
CA PHE A 441 -7.52 -10.75 2.16
C PHE A 441 -7.80 -9.26 2.22
N THR A 442 -8.63 -8.79 1.31
CA THR A 442 -9.18 -7.44 1.31
C THR A 442 -10.70 -7.52 1.30
N LEU A 443 -11.33 -6.76 2.17
CA LEU A 443 -12.79 -6.61 2.23
C LEU A 443 -13.17 -5.19 1.80
N SER A 444 -14.15 -5.06 0.92
CA SER A 444 -14.72 -3.79 0.52
C SER A 444 -16.23 -3.75 0.74
N LEU A 445 -16.68 -2.64 1.27
CA LEU A 445 -18.09 -2.31 1.44
C LEU A 445 -18.44 -1.16 0.49
N ASN A 446 -19.39 -1.41 -0.42
CA ASN A 446 -19.88 -0.42 -1.37
C ASN A 446 -21.32 -0.09 -1.06
N LEU A 447 -21.58 1.18 -0.84
CA LEU A 447 -22.91 1.72 -0.58
C LEU A 447 -23.33 2.57 -1.78
N ALA A 448 -24.54 2.37 -2.24
CA ALA A 448 -25.10 3.11 -3.35
C ALA A 448 -26.54 3.53 -3.04
N GLU A 449 -26.74 4.84 -3.00
CA GLU A 449 -28.04 5.42 -2.63
C GLU A 449 -28.43 6.62 -3.51
N TYR A 450 -29.74 6.78 -3.70
CA TYR A 450 -30.31 8.00 -4.30
C TYR A 450 -30.38 9.10 -3.24
N MET A 451 -29.34 9.91 -3.12
CA MET A 451 -29.37 11.13 -2.30
C MET A 451 -30.06 12.28 -3.07
N PHE A 452 -30.66 13.20 -2.33
CA PHE A 452 -31.32 14.41 -2.86
C PHE A 452 -32.55 14.17 -3.74
N VAL A 453 -33.14 12.98 -3.70
CA VAL A 453 -34.48 12.78 -4.30
C VAL A 453 -35.55 13.15 -3.31
N ARG A 454 -36.31 14.24 -3.58
CA ARG A 454 -37.54 14.50 -2.83
C ARG A 454 -38.50 13.33 -3.08
N GLN A 455 -38.83 12.59 -2.06
CA GLN A 455 -39.97 11.66 -2.11
C GLN A 455 -41.23 12.52 -2.30
N ARG A 456 -41.82 12.42 -3.46
CA ARG A 456 -43.18 12.93 -3.65
C ARG A 456 -44.08 11.86 -3.04
N PHE A 457 -44.64 12.14 -1.89
CA PHE A 457 -45.78 11.38 -1.40
C PHE A 457 -46.96 11.66 -2.39
N GLN A 458 -47.40 10.64 -3.07
CA GLN A 458 -48.69 10.61 -3.77
C GLN A 458 -49.76 10.16 -2.81
#